data_64d7586e87ba72d5db72376b0fbdb210
#
_entry.id   64d7586e87ba72d5db72376b0fbdb210
#
_cell.length_a   1.000
_cell.length_b   1.000
_cell.length_c   1.000
_cell.angle_alpha   90.00
_cell.angle_beta   90.00
_cell.angle_gamma   90.00
#
_symmetry.space_group_name_H-M   'P 1'
#
loop_
_entity.id
_entity.type
_entity.pdbx_description
1 polymer ?
#
loop_
_entity_poly.entity_id
_entity_poly.type
_entity_poly.pdbx_seq_one_letter_code
_entity_poly.pdbx_strand_id
1 'polypeptide(L)'
;MNRILIRFKNFGMLEFLLIASVAYIIFMLLWTLSSRSWLEEKIEVVRKNHIQIVELINSEINKCDRSDENSNTAWSDPCKSKWIADNIIKYVLENLKLKNPYSTNSLAIKSTVDPRLQAEGQAGQSTEMGVIFVTSANFMSEPGSEWMVGTCFKSPCVATGNNELTSIYR
;
A
#
# COMPACT_ATOMS: atom_id res chain seq x y z
N MET A 1 -1.79 -45.86 19.05
CA MET A 1 -2.08 -45.16 17.78
C MET A 1 -2.51 -46.09 16.66
N ASN A 2 -3.05 -47.28 16.93
CA ASN A 2 -3.35 -48.33 15.91
C ASN A 2 -4.84 -48.72 15.82
N ARG A 3 -5.78 -47.97 16.38
CA ARG A 3 -7.21 -48.35 16.32
C ARG A 3 -8.05 -47.62 15.29
N ILE A 4 -7.51 -46.60 14.61
CA ILE A 4 -8.24 -45.80 13.61
C ILE A 4 -8.14 -46.41 12.20
N LEU A 5 -7.08 -47.15 11.90
CA LEU A 5 -6.82 -47.70 10.57
C LEU A 5 -7.66 -48.96 10.18
N ILE A 6 -8.33 -49.60 11.14
CA ILE A 6 -9.00 -50.88 10.90
C ILE A 6 -10.45 -50.74 10.37
N ARG A 7 -11.05 -49.56 10.47
CA ARG A 7 -12.46 -49.36 10.05
C ARG A 7 -12.66 -48.92 8.58
N PHE A 8 -11.59 -48.63 7.86
CA PHE A 8 -11.70 -48.18 6.45
C PHE A 8 -12.00 -49.28 5.42
N LYS A 9 -11.98 -50.55 5.84
CA LYS A 9 -12.09 -51.68 4.91
C LYS A 9 -13.51 -51.99 4.40
N ASN A 10 -14.54 -51.36 4.94
CA ASN A 10 -15.95 -51.62 4.59
C ASN A 10 -16.72 -50.37 4.16
N PHE A 11 -16.02 -49.28 3.79
CA PHE A 11 -16.70 -48.11 3.26
C PHE A 11 -17.17 -48.39 1.82
N GLY A 12 -18.45 -48.27 1.59
CA GLY A 12 -19.02 -48.31 0.26
C GLY A 12 -18.59 -47.10 -0.57
N MET A 13 -18.58 -47.20 -1.88
CA MET A 13 -18.21 -46.11 -2.81
C MET A 13 -19.01 -44.84 -2.55
N LEU A 14 -20.27 -44.94 -2.13
CA LEU A 14 -21.16 -43.82 -1.78
C LEU A 14 -20.69 -43.07 -0.55
N GLU A 15 -20.28 -43.77 0.50
CA GLU A 15 -19.76 -43.17 1.75
C GLU A 15 -18.46 -42.42 1.53
N PHE A 16 -17.57 -42.99 0.67
CA PHE A 16 -16.34 -42.31 0.28
C PHE A 16 -16.62 -41.02 -0.48
N LEU A 17 -17.54 -41.00 -1.44
CA LEU A 17 -17.94 -39.78 -2.16
C LEU A 17 -18.54 -38.73 -1.24
N LEU A 18 -19.33 -39.13 -0.24
CA LEU A 18 -19.92 -38.23 0.74
C LEU A 18 -18.85 -37.55 1.61
N ILE A 19 -17.88 -38.33 2.10
CA ILE A 19 -16.77 -37.80 2.90
C ILE A 19 -15.90 -36.88 2.05
N ALA A 20 -15.60 -37.27 0.81
CA ALA A 20 -14.81 -36.45 -0.10
C ALA A 20 -15.49 -35.10 -0.42
N SER A 21 -16.81 -35.12 -0.64
CA SER A 21 -17.56 -33.88 -0.91
C SER A 21 -17.58 -32.94 0.29
N VAL A 22 -17.79 -33.46 1.50
CA VAL A 22 -17.74 -32.65 2.74
C VAL A 22 -16.35 -32.09 2.96
N ALA A 23 -15.30 -32.90 2.79
CA ALA A 23 -13.92 -32.44 2.92
C ALA A 23 -13.59 -31.36 1.91
N TYR A 24 -14.05 -31.47 0.66
CA TYR A 24 -13.88 -30.45 -0.37
C TYR A 24 -14.57 -29.13 0.01
N ILE A 25 -15.79 -29.16 0.52
CA ILE A 25 -16.51 -27.96 0.95
C ILE A 25 -15.75 -27.26 2.10
N ILE A 26 -15.31 -28.04 3.08
CA ILE A 26 -14.53 -27.48 4.22
C ILE A 26 -13.22 -26.85 3.70
N PHE A 27 -12.51 -27.52 2.80
CA PHE A 27 -11.29 -26.99 2.19
C PHE A 27 -11.55 -25.67 1.47
N MET A 28 -12.62 -25.58 0.66
CA MET A 28 -12.98 -24.35 -0.05
C MET A 28 -13.33 -23.21 0.90
N LEU A 29 -14.05 -23.49 2.00
CA LEU A 29 -14.34 -22.49 3.02
C LEU A 29 -13.08 -21.98 3.73
N LEU A 30 -12.18 -22.88 4.12
CA LEU A 30 -10.92 -22.50 4.76
C LEU A 30 -10.02 -21.71 3.80
N TRP A 31 -9.97 -22.08 2.53
CA TRP A 31 -9.23 -21.37 1.50
C TRP A 31 -9.73 -19.93 1.31
N THR A 32 -11.06 -19.75 1.22
CA THR A 32 -11.65 -18.42 1.05
C THR A 32 -11.44 -17.53 2.27
N LEU A 33 -11.51 -18.06 3.47
CA LEU A 33 -11.25 -17.33 4.71
C LEU A 33 -9.77 -16.90 4.79
N SER A 34 -8.86 -17.82 4.50
CA SER A 34 -7.41 -17.55 4.52
C SER A 34 -7.01 -16.50 3.48
N SER A 35 -7.58 -16.57 2.27
CA SER A 35 -7.26 -15.59 1.22
C SER A 35 -7.76 -14.18 1.54
N ARG A 36 -8.88 -14.05 2.23
CA ARG A 36 -9.41 -12.76 2.70
C ARG A 36 -8.50 -12.14 3.76
N SER A 37 -8.12 -12.89 4.79
CA SER A 37 -7.27 -12.36 5.85
C SER A 37 -5.91 -11.88 5.33
N TRP A 38 -5.33 -12.61 4.39
CA TRP A 38 -4.07 -12.24 3.75
C TRP A 38 -4.17 -10.95 2.91
N LEU A 39 -5.31 -10.74 2.23
CA LEU A 39 -5.54 -9.51 1.48
C LEU A 39 -5.74 -8.30 2.42
N GLU A 40 -6.50 -8.48 3.49
CA GLU A 40 -6.73 -7.43 4.48
C GLU A 40 -5.42 -7.00 5.16
N GLU A 41 -4.53 -7.95 5.48
CA GLU A 41 -3.20 -7.64 6.01
C GLU A 41 -2.38 -6.78 5.04
N LYS A 42 -2.40 -7.11 3.75
CA LYS A 42 -1.70 -6.30 2.74
C LYS A 42 -2.26 -4.89 2.63
N ILE A 43 -3.58 -4.75 2.63
CA ILE A 43 -4.26 -3.46 2.60
C ILE A 43 -3.83 -2.62 3.79
N GLU A 44 -3.80 -3.21 4.99
CA GLU A 44 -3.43 -2.51 6.21
C GLU A 44 -1.97 -2.04 6.19
N VAL A 45 -1.06 -2.87 5.69
CA VAL A 45 0.36 -2.49 5.52
C VAL A 45 0.49 -1.29 4.57
N VAL A 46 -0.21 -1.31 3.43
CA VAL A 46 -0.15 -0.20 2.47
C VAL A 46 -0.74 1.08 3.04
N ARG A 47 -1.89 0.98 3.74
CA ARG A 47 -2.51 2.12 4.41
C ARG A 47 -1.60 2.73 5.47
N LYS A 48 -0.95 1.89 6.27
CA LYS A 48 0.04 2.34 7.25
C LYS A 48 1.22 3.05 6.58
N ASN A 49 1.73 2.51 5.48
CA ASN A 49 2.79 3.15 4.71
C ASN A 49 2.35 4.51 4.17
N HIS A 50 1.12 4.62 3.65
CA HIS A 50 0.56 5.89 3.16
C HIS A 50 0.52 6.94 4.29
N ILE A 51 -0.04 6.58 5.44
CA ILE A 51 -0.11 7.47 6.62
C ILE A 51 1.29 7.91 7.05
N GLN A 52 2.26 7.01 7.11
CA GLN A 52 3.65 7.35 7.47
C GLN A 52 4.28 8.37 6.53
N ILE A 53 4.00 8.28 5.23
CA ILE A 53 4.50 9.25 4.25
C ILE A 53 3.81 10.61 4.45
N VAL A 54 2.50 10.63 4.64
CA VAL A 54 1.73 11.86 4.91
C VAL A 54 2.23 12.54 6.17
N GLU A 55 2.43 11.79 7.27
CA GLU A 55 2.95 12.31 8.54
C GLU A 55 4.39 12.82 8.39
N LEU A 56 5.25 12.12 7.64
CA LEU A 56 6.60 12.58 7.34
C LEU A 56 6.57 13.93 6.64
N ILE A 57 5.79 14.07 5.56
CA ILE A 57 5.66 15.33 4.81
C ILE A 57 5.17 16.45 5.74
N ASN A 58 4.11 16.21 6.49
CA ASN A 58 3.56 17.19 7.44
C ASN A 58 4.59 17.59 8.50
N SER A 59 5.35 16.65 9.04
CA SER A 59 6.35 16.94 10.06
C SER A 59 7.47 17.83 9.53
N GLU A 60 7.88 17.61 8.30
CA GLU A 60 8.94 18.40 7.67
C GLU A 60 8.44 19.82 7.29
N ILE A 61 7.20 19.94 6.79
CA ILE A 61 6.56 21.23 6.58
C ILE A 61 6.53 22.04 7.88
N ASN A 62 6.07 21.42 8.98
CA ASN A 62 6.01 22.07 10.28
C ASN A 62 7.38 22.49 10.83
N LYS A 63 8.46 21.77 10.53
CA LYS A 63 9.83 22.16 10.89
C LYS A 63 10.24 23.42 10.13
N CYS A 64 9.89 23.49 8.84
CA CYS A 64 10.17 24.66 8.03
C CYS A 64 9.41 25.92 8.50
N ASP A 65 8.15 25.78 8.86
CA ASP A 65 7.31 26.93 9.27
C ASP A 65 7.67 27.48 10.65
N ARG A 66 8.29 26.67 11.52
CA ARG A 66 8.80 27.11 12.84
C ARG A 66 10.13 27.85 12.78
N SER A 67 10.67 28.03 11.58
CA SER A 67 11.74 28.98 11.22
C SER A 67 13.02 28.97 12.06
N ASP A 68 13.64 27.86 12.20
CA ASP A 68 15.07 27.89 12.36
C ASP A 68 15.71 27.66 10.98
N GLU A 69 16.35 28.68 10.43
CA GLU A 69 17.10 28.61 9.17
C GLU A 69 18.15 27.47 9.15
N ASN A 70 18.38 26.83 10.29
CA ASN A 70 19.30 25.72 10.51
C ASN A 70 18.60 24.40 10.86
N SER A 71 17.27 24.29 10.73
CA SER A 71 16.61 23.01 11.01
C SER A 71 17.02 21.98 9.97
N ASN A 72 17.66 20.90 10.41
CA ASN A 72 17.93 19.73 9.58
C ASN A 72 16.61 19.07 9.23
N THR A 73 16.14 19.31 8.01
CA THR A 73 15.00 18.57 7.45
C THR A 73 15.46 17.21 6.94
N ALA A 74 14.53 16.28 6.78
CA ALA A 74 14.82 14.95 6.24
C ALA A 74 15.41 14.98 4.82
N TRP A 75 15.14 16.06 4.09
CA TRP A 75 15.81 16.32 2.83
C TRP A 75 16.84 17.42 3.02
N SER A 76 18.02 17.15 2.49
CA SER A 76 19.27 17.88 2.71
C SER A 76 19.24 19.36 2.33
N ASP A 77 18.12 19.87 1.94
CA ASP A 77 17.97 21.23 1.51
C ASP A 77 17.08 22.02 2.49
N PRO A 78 17.60 23.04 3.15
CA PRO A 78 16.83 23.82 4.09
C PRO A 78 15.63 24.42 3.39
N CYS A 79 14.60 24.74 4.13
CA CYS A 79 13.28 25.21 3.75
C CYS A 79 13.21 26.35 2.70
N LYS A 80 14.33 26.77 2.16
CA LYS A 80 14.49 27.79 1.13
C LYS A 80 14.50 27.27 -0.30
N SER A 81 14.71 25.98 -0.50
CA SER A 81 14.80 25.42 -1.84
C SER A 81 13.61 24.59 -2.21
N LYS A 82 13.47 24.39 -3.50
CA LYS A 82 12.36 23.66 -4.12
C LYS A 82 12.23 22.26 -3.54
N TRP A 83 11.17 22.02 -2.83
CA TRP A 83 10.84 20.69 -2.34
C TRP A 83 10.54 19.77 -3.51
N ILE A 84 11.38 18.77 -3.70
CA ILE A 84 11.28 17.85 -4.82
C ILE A 84 10.88 16.48 -4.27
N ALA A 85 9.84 15.89 -4.83
CA ALA A 85 9.35 14.57 -4.42
C ALA A 85 10.45 13.49 -4.41
N ASP A 86 11.43 13.59 -5.29
CA ASP A 86 12.55 12.65 -5.37
C ASP A 86 13.42 12.63 -4.11
N ASN A 87 13.55 13.76 -3.41
CA ASN A 87 14.31 13.84 -2.16
C ASN A 87 13.60 13.05 -1.04
N ILE A 88 12.28 13.17 -0.94
CA ILE A 88 11.48 12.35 -0.02
C ILE A 88 11.62 10.87 -0.35
N ILE A 89 11.49 10.51 -1.62
CA ILE A 89 11.59 9.13 -2.06
C ILE A 89 12.92 8.53 -1.66
N LYS A 90 14.01 9.24 -1.92
CA LYS A 90 15.36 8.83 -1.53
C LYS A 90 15.46 8.63 -0.01
N TYR A 91 15.00 9.60 0.78
CA TYR A 91 14.99 9.51 2.24
C TYR A 91 14.20 8.30 2.74
N VAL A 92 12.99 8.08 2.20
CA VAL A 92 12.11 6.97 2.58
C VAL A 92 12.74 5.62 2.27
N LEU A 93 13.34 5.47 1.08
CA LEU A 93 13.99 4.23 0.67
C LEU A 93 15.22 3.90 1.54
N GLU A 94 16.00 4.91 1.93
CA GLU A 94 17.20 4.74 2.74
C GLU A 94 16.88 4.50 4.23
N ASN A 95 15.91 5.21 4.80
CA ASN A 95 15.68 5.26 6.24
C ASN A 95 14.46 4.45 6.71
N LEU A 96 13.32 4.52 6.00
CA LEU A 96 12.09 3.86 6.44
C LEU A 96 11.98 2.43 5.91
N LYS A 97 12.73 2.09 4.85
CA LYS A 97 12.78 0.73 4.26
C LYS A 97 11.39 0.15 3.98
N LEU A 98 10.46 1.00 3.55
CA LEU A 98 9.10 0.58 3.24
C LEU A 98 9.10 -0.51 2.16
N LYS A 99 8.19 -1.47 2.29
CA LYS A 99 8.03 -2.56 1.34
C LYS A 99 6.63 -2.54 0.74
N ASN A 100 6.57 -2.84 -0.55
CA ASN A 100 5.29 -3.11 -1.20
C ASN A 100 4.86 -4.55 -0.90
N PRO A 101 3.74 -4.79 -0.17
CA PRO A 101 3.30 -6.13 0.18
C PRO A 101 2.73 -6.93 -1.00
N TYR A 102 2.46 -6.25 -2.14
CA TYR A 102 1.95 -6.89 -3.36
C TYR A 102 3.06 -7.34 -4.29
N SER A 103 4.24 -6.71 -4.22
CA SER A 103 5.37 -7.02 -5.08
C SER A 103 6.70 -6.78 -4.37
N THR A 104 7.52 -7.81 -4.30
CA THR A 104 8.88 -7.70 -3.73
C THR A 104 9.85 -6.97 -4.65
N ASN A 105 9.50 -6.85 -5.93
CA ASN A 105 10.37 -6.27 -6.97
C ASN A 105 10.03 -4.81 -7.28
N SER A 106 8.89 -4.30 -6.79
CA SER A 106 8.52 -2.90 -6.99
C SER A 106 8.84 -2.06 -5.75
N LEU A 107 9.25 -0.82 -6.00
CA LEU A 107 9.44 0.17 -4.94
C LEU A 107 8.11 0.43 -4.23
N ALA A 108 8.18 0.66 -2.92
CA ALA A 108 6.99 1.01 -2.14
C ALA A 108 6.55 2.46 -2.36
N ILE A 109 7.43 3.32 -2.88
CA ILE A 109 7.17 4.73 -3.14
C ILE A 109 7.78 5.14 -4.48
N LYS A 110 7.07 6.00 -5.22
CA LYS A 110 7.51 6.56 -6.52
C LYS A 110 7.05 8.00 -6.67
N SER A 111 7.82 8.81 -7.41
CA SER A 111 7.33 10.10 -7.88
C SER A 111 6.41 9.93 -9.08
N THR A 112 5.46 10.84 -9.21
CA THR A 112 4.57 10.92 -10.37
C THR A 112 4.15 12.36 -10.60
N VAL A 113 3.71 12.64 -11.82
CA VAL A 113 3.16 13.95 -12.18
C VAL A 113 1.77 14.14 -11.55
N ASP A 114 0.98 13.07 -11.51
CA ASP A 114 -0.38 13.11 -10.96
C ASP A 114 -0.68 11.83 -10.14
N PRO A 115 -0.57 11.90 -8.81
CA PRO A 115 -0.89 10.78 -7.93
C PRO A 115 -2.36 10.34 -7.99
N ARG A 116 -3.28 11.23 -8.36
CA ARG A 116 -4.70 10.90 -8.50
C ARG A 116 -4.90 9.87 -9.59
N LEU A 117 -4.30 10.10 -10.78
CA LEU A 117 -4.40 9.16 -11.89
C LEU A 117 -3.86 7.77 -11.53
N GLN A 118 -2.81 7.75 -10.71
CA GLN A 118 -2.19 6.50 -10.24
C GLN A 118 -3.03 5.83 -9.15
N ALA A 119 -3.60 6.59 -8.22
CA ALA A 119 -4.42 6.03 -7.14
C ALA A 119 -5.77 5.51 -7.66
N GLU A 120 -6.43 6.25 -8.53
CA GLU A 120 -7.74 5.88 -9.08
C GLU A 120 -7.64 4.84 -10.20
N GLY A 121 -6.50 4.77 -10.89
CA GLY A 121 -6.33 3.86 -12.03
C GLY A 121 -7.16 4.28 -13.22
N GLN A 122 -6.60 5.08 -14.11
CA GLN A 122 -7.28 5.38 -15.37
C GLN A 122 -7.31 4.16 -16.30
N ALA A 123 -8.38 4.05 -17.08
CA ALA A 123 -8.54 3.00 -18.08
C ALA A 123 -7.31 2.95 -19.02
N GLY A 124 -6.58 1.84 -18.96
CA GLY A 124 -5.38 1.60 -19.78
C GLY A 124 -4.03 1.83 -19.09
N GLN A 125 -3.99 2.38 -17.87
CA GLN A 125 -2.78 2.43 -17.08
C GLN A 125 -2.79 1.31 -16.03
N SER A 126 -1.74 0.50 -15.99
CA SER A 126 -1.56 -0.50 -14.95
C SER A 126 -1.20 0.23 -13.66
N THR A 127 -2.16 0.40 -12.77
CA THR A 127 -1.90 0.93 -11.45
C THR A 127 -1.15 -0.12 -10.64
N GLU A 128 0.02 0.23 -10.17
CA GLU A 128 0.80 -0.66 -9.30
C GLU A 128 0.19 -0.67 -7.90
N MET A 129 -0.50 -1.74 -7.54
CA MET A 129 -1.08 -1.89 -6.21
C MET A 129 -0.01 -1.82 -5.13
N GLY A 130 -0.31 -1.09 -4.06
CA GLY A 130 0.56 -0.96 -2.90
C GLY A 130 1.73 -0.01 -3.08
N VAL A 131 1.87 0.63 -4.23
CA VAL A 131 2.83 1.72 -4.44
C VAL A 131 2.22 3.03 -3.99
N ILE A 132 3.01 3.82 -3.26
CA ILE A 132 2.65 5.18 -2.85
C ILE A 132 3.24 6.14 -3.88
N PHE A 133 2.38 6.91 -4.51
CA PHE A 133 2.75 7.91 -5.50
C PHE A 133 2.75 9.29 -4.86
N VAL A 134 3.82 10.04 -5.06
CA VAL A 134 4.02 11.35 -4.45
C VAL A 134 4.35 12.39 -5.51
N THR A 135 3.79 13.58 -5.40
CA THR A 135 4.22 14.78 -6.12
C THR A 135 4.28 15.97 -5.18
N SER A 136 5.19 16.89 -5.46
CA SER A 136 5.32 18.18 -4.78
C SER A 136 4.99 19.36 -5.68
N ALA A 137 4.46 19.10 -6.88
CA ALA A 137 4.17 20.12 -7.85
C ALA A 137 2.67 20.17 -8.14
N ASN A 138 2.09 21.35 -7.95
CA ASN A 138 0.87 21.70 -8.64
C ASN A 138 1.24 22.60 -9.81
N PHE A 139 0.70 22.35 -11.00
CA PHE A 139 0.95 23.16 -12.21
C PHE A 139 0.58 24.64 -12.03
N MET A 140 -0.18 24.98 -10.99
CA MET A 140 -0.70 26.32 -10.74
C MET A 140 -0.13 27.02 -9.50
N SER A 141 0.68 26.35 -8.70
CA SER A 141 1.20 26.88 -7.44
C SER A 141 2.72 26.85 -7.36
N GLU A 142 3.28 27.60 -6.43
CA GLU A 142 4.73 27.55 -6.18
C GLU A 142 5.18 26.12 -5.83
N PRO A 143 6.34 25.67 -6.33
CA PRO A 143 6.88 24.36 -5.99
C PRO A 143 6.99 24.17 -4.47
N GLY A 144 6.41 23.10 -3.95
CA GLY A 144 6.40 22.79 -2.51
C GLY A 144 5.25 23.41 -1.71
N SER A 145 4.34 24.17 -2.33
CA SER A 145 3.16 24.70 -1.65
C SER A 145 2.05 23.65 -1.49
N GLU A 146 2.01 22.64 -2.35
CA GLU A 146 1.05 21.54 -2.28
C GLU A 146 1.76 20.22 -2.52
N TRP A 147 1.49 19.26 -1.65
CA TRP A 147 1.91 17.89 -1.78
C TRP A 147 0.69 17.00 -1.99
N MET A 148 0.81 16.05 -2.88
CA MET A 148 -0.23 15.08 -3.11
C MET A 148 0.35 13.66 -3.00
N VAL A 149 -0.31 12.84 -2.20
CA VAL A 149 0.06 11.43 -1.95
C VAL A 149 -1.12 10.58 -2.36
N GLY A 150 -0.92 9.66 -3.30
CA GLY A 150 -1.95 8.76 -3.80
C GLY A 150 -1.52 7.31 -3.75
N THR A 151 -2.44 6.39 -3.43
CA THR A 151 -2.16 4.96 -3.44
C THR A 151 -3.41 4.13 -3.72
N CYS A 152 -3.21 2.97 -4.34
CA CYS A 152 -4.24 1.95 -4.56
C CYS A 152 -3.99 0.75 -3.65
N PHE A 153 -4.98 0.41 -2.83
CA PHE A 153 -4.87 -0.73 -1.90
C PHE A 153 -5.38 -2.04 -2.50
N LYS A 154 -6.40 -1.94 -3.36
CA LYS A 154 -7.14 -3.09 -3.87
C LYS A 154 -7.65 -2.82 -5.29
N SER A 155 -7.68 -3.84 -6.11
CA SER A 155 -8.27 -3.76 -7.45
C SER A 155 -9.81 -3.98 -7.39
N PRO A 156 -10.61 -3.23 -8.18
CA PRO A 156 -10.20 -2.13 -9.04
C PRO A 156 -9.93 -0.84 -8.25
N CYS A 157 -8.86 -0.14 -8.57
CA CYS A 157 -8.44 1.07 -7.84
C CYS A 157 -9.49 2.20 -7.88
N VAL A 158 -10.27 2.28 -8.96
CA VAL A 158 -11.34 3.28 -9.13
C VAL A 158 -12.50 3.12 -8.16
N ALA A 159 -12.67 1.94 -7.55
CA ALA A 159 -13.76 1.70 -6.62
C ALA A 159 -13.53 2.44 -5.29
N THR A 160 -14.60 3.04 -4.76
CA THR A 160 -14.58 3.76 -3.49
C THR A 160 -14.04 2.88 -2.36
N GLY A 161 -13.05 3.39 -1.63
CA GLY A 161 -12.39 2.67 -0.52
C GLY A 161 -11.28 1.73 -0.94
N ASN A 162 -11.01 1.59 -2.26
CA ASN A 162 -9.89 0.80 -2.76
C ASN A 162 -8.63 1.65 -3.02
N ASN A 163 -8.76 2.96 -2.91
CA ASN A 163 -7.68 3.93 -3.04
C ASN A 163 -7.72 4.98 -1.93
N GLU A 164 -6.66 5.74 -1.80
CA GLU A 164 -6.58 6.92 -0.95
C GLU A 164 -5.77 8.01 -1.66
N LEU A 165 -6.25 9.23 -1.53
CA LEU A 165 -5.60 10.42 -2.06
C LEU A 165 -5.59 11.48 -0.96
N THR A 166 -4.41 11.95 -0.57
CA THR A 166 -4.23 12.98 0.45
C THR A 166 -3.51 14.17 -0.15
N SER A 167 -4.11 15.36 -0.02
CA SER A 167 -3.47 16.64 -0.34
C SER A 167 -3.00 17.31 0.95
N ILE A 168 -1.77 17.81 0.93
CA ILE A 168 -1.12 18.49 2.05
C ILE A 168 -0.72 19.86 1.55
N TYR A 169 -1.16 20.90 2.22
CA TYR A 169 -0.90 22.30 1.89
C TYR A 169 0.07 22.90 2.90
N ARG A 170 0.94 23.78 2.42
CA ARG A 170 1.82 24.63 3.20
C ARG A 170 1.23 26.02 3.39
#